data_a8ea1fe72a81394e6b7e1bc9f8c9c58b
#
_entry.id   a8ea1fe72a81394e6b7e1bc9f8c9c58b
#
_cell.length_a   1.000
_cell.length_b   1.000
_cell.length_c   1.000
_cell.angle_alpha   90.00
_cell.angle_beta   90.00
_cell.angle_gamma   90.00
#
_symmetry.space_group_name_H-M   'P 1'
#
loop_
_entity.id
_entity.type
_entity.pdbx_description
1 polymer ?
#
loop_
_entity_poly.entity_id
_entity_poly.type
_entity_poly.pdbx_seq_one_letter_code
_entity_poly.pdbx_strand_id
1 'polypeptide(L)'
;MYKIATLYKFSRIQNPLKTHKDIRSNLKELDIKGTILVGEEGLNGTISATSEKKLSYAIKYLRNLDGFDALDIKYSSSEKNPFVRMKVKLKKEIVTIGDNSIDPTEEVGEYVDPNNWNKLIDDKNTILIDTRNNYEYSIGTFKDSINPHTNKFREFPKWIKKQKFSNKDKETKNIAMFCTGGIRCEKASSLMKNQGFKNVYHLKGGILKYFELISEEQSKWEGECFVFDDRVSVKHDLSEGTYDMCHGCRMPITEKDKTSKKYIKGVSCSKCFDKTTEDQKLRYMSRQKQVDLAKKRNQRHIGPKEEVFN
;
A
#
# COMPACT_ATOMS: atom_id res chain seq x y z
N MET A 1 4.10 21.86 4.04
CA MET A 1 3.53 20.71 3.30
C MET A 1 4.64 19.69 3.11
N TYR A 2 4.41 18.42 3.53
CA TYR A 2 5.36 17.32 3.33
C TYR A 2 5.19 16.72 1.94
N LYS A 3 6.31 16.40 1.28
CA LYS A 3 6.34 15.69 0.01
C LYS A 3 6.51 14.20 0.27
N ILE A 4 5.76 13.37 -0.43
CA ILE A 4 5.69 11.93 -0.21
C ILE A 4 5.99 11.22 -1.52
N ALA A 5 6.77 10.14 -1.44
CA ALA A 5 7.03 9.23 -2.56
C ALA A 5 6.73 7.80 -2.14
N THR A 6 5.81 7.16 -2.84
CA THR A 6 5.59 5.71 -2.79
C THR A 6 6.36 5.08 -3.93
N LEU A 7 7.18 4.09 -3.62
CA LEU A 7 8.15 3.53 -4.55
C LEU A 7 8.28 2.01 -4.42
N TYR A 8 8.54 1.34 -5.53
CA TYR A 8 8.96 -0.04 -5.53
C TYR A 8 9.72 -0.39 -6.81
N LYS A 9 10.52 -1.43 -6.77
CA LYS A 9 11.05 -2.15 -7.94
C LYS A 9 11.40 -3.56 -7.54
N PHE A 10 11.03 -4.52 -8.38
CA PHE A 10 11.58 -5.85 -8.37
C PHE A 10 12.93 -5.80 -9.12
N SER A 11 14.00 -6.11 -8.41
CA SER A 11 15.36 -6.19 -8.92
C SER A 11 16.20 -6.96 -7.92
N ARG A 12 16.99 -7.91 -8.38
CA ARG A 12 17.75 -8.80 -7.50
C ARG A 12 18.83 -8.03 -6.73
N ILE A 13 18.75 -8.09 -5.39
CA ILE A 13 19.73 -7.52 -4.47
C ILE A 13 20.65 -8.62 -3.96
N GLN A 14 21.93 -8.58 -4.33
CA GLN A 14 22.90 -9.60 -3.94
C GLN A 14 23.18 -9.64 -2.43
N ASN A 15 23.20 -8.48 -1.77
CA ASN A 15 23.44 -8.36 -0.34
C ASN A 15 22.38 -7.49 0.35
N PRO A 16 21.17 -8.03 0.62
CA PRO A 16 20.08 -7.29 1.23
C PRO A 16 20.42 -6.70 2.60
N LEU A 17 21.28 -7.37 3.37
CA LEU A 17 21.69 -6.90 4.70
C LEU A 17 22.54 -5.64 4.61
N LYS A 18 23.51 -5.59 3.68
CA LYS A 18 24.33 -4.41 3.41
C LYS A 18 23.45 -3.27 2.91
N THR A 19 22.64 -3.53 1.87
CA THR A 19 21.71 -2.54 1.29
C THR A 19 20.76 -1.96 2.34
N HIS A 20 20.23 -2.80 3.24
CA HIS A 20 19.39 -2.37 4.36
C HIS A 20 20.14 -1.37 5.28
N LYS A 21 21.40 -1.65 5.66
CA LYS A 21 22.21 -0.77 6.52
C LYS A 21 22.50 0.56 5.80
N ASP A 22 22.90 0.50 4.55
CA ASP A 22 23.28 1.67 3.75
C ASP A 22 22.08 2.60 3.54
N ILE A 23 20.92 2.06 3.13
CA ILE A 23 19.68 2.85 3.00
C ILE A 23 19.30 3.50 4.34
N ARG A 24 19.38 2.74 5.44
CA ARG A 24 19.02 3.27 6.76
C ARG A 24 19.91 4.44 7.18
N SER A 25 21.22 4.36 6.97
CA SER A 25 22.17 5.43 7.29
C SER A 25 21.91 6.67 6.44
N ASN A 26 21.91 6.52 5.11
CA ASN A 26 21.74 7.64 4.20
C ASN A 26 20.41 8.39 4.39
N LEU A 27 19.30 7.66 4.52
CA LEU A 27 17.99 8.31 4.67
C LEU A 27 17.81 8.96 6.05
N LYS A 28 18.52 8.49 7.10
CA LYS A 28 18.54 9.14 8.39
C LYS A 28 19.27 10.48 8.33
N GLU A 29 20.43 10.56 7.67
CA GLU A 29 21.19 11.79 7.48
C GLU A 29 20.41 12.85 6.69
N LEU A 30 19.57 12.44 5.74
CA LEU A 30 18.70 13.33 4.98
C LEU A 30 17.43 13.76 5.73
N ASP A 31 17.22 13.31 6.97
CA ASP A 31 15.99 13.52 7.75
C ASP A 31 14.72 13.04 7.00
N ILE A 32 14.83 11.90 6.32
CA ILE A 32 13.72 11.26 5.66
C ILE A 32 12.95 10.40 6.65
N LYS A 33 11.62 10.45 6.60
CA LYS A 33 10.73 9.57 7.38
C LYS A 33 9.97 8.63 6.44
N GLY A 34 9.57 7.46 6.94
CA GLY A 34 8.88 6.49 6.11
C GLY A 34 9.14 5.04 6.48
N THR A 35 8.77 4.16 5.57
CA THR A 35 9.08 2.74 5.68
C THR A 35 9.60 2.24 4.35
N ILE A 36 10.77 1.59 4.33
CA ILE A 36 11.28 0.83 3.18
C ILE A 36 11.46 -0.62 3.59
N LEU A 37 10.96 -1.52 2.77
CA LEU A 37 11.20 -2.96 2.82
C LEU A 37 12.32 -3.28 1.83
N VAL A 38 13.30 -4.05 2.28
CA VAL A 38 14.43 -4.53 1.49
C VAL A 38 14.39 -6.04 1.50
N GLY A 39 14.40 -6.67 0.35
CA GLY A 39 14.46 -8.11 0.16
C GLY A 39 15.43 -8.49 -0.93
N GLU A 40 15.69 -9.79 -1.13
CA GLU A 40 16.49 -10.28 -2.26
C GLU A 40 15.83 -9.92 -3.59
N GLU A 41 14.50 -9.84 -3.62
CA GLU A 41 13.69 -9.55 -4.81
C GLU A 41 13.54 -8.05 -5.11
N GLY A 42 14.01 -7.13 -4.24
CA GLY A 42 13.92 -5.70 -4.51
C GLY A 42 13.66 -4.78 -3.32
N LEU A 43 13.08 -3.62 -3.64
CA LEU A 43 12.68 -2.57 -2.70
C LEU A 43 11.19 -2.22 -2.82
N ASN A 44 10.57 -1.91 -1.67
CA ASN A 44 9.19 -1.39 -1.61
C ASN A 44 9.05 -0.45 -0.42
N GLY A 45 8.43 0.70 -0.61
CA GLY A 45 8.21 1.60 0.52
C GLY A 45 7.49 2.88 0.19
N THR A 46 7.26 3.66 1.24
CA THR A 46 6.79 5.04 1.17
C THR A 46 7.64 5.89 2.08
N ILE A 47 8.14 7.00 1.56
CA ILE A 47 8.99 7.95 2.28
C ILE A 47 8.41 9.36 2.19
N SER A 48 8.72 10.20 3.16
CA SER A 48 8.32 11.60 3.19
C SER A 48 9.49 12.51 3.59
N ALA A 49 9.45 13.72 3.10
CA ALA A 49 10.42 14.78 3.40
C ALA A 49 9.72 16.12 3.64
N THR A 50 10.40 17.00 4.35
CA THR A 50 9.95 18.39 4.62
C THR A 50 10.07 19.29 3.38
N SER A 51 10.87 18.89 2.38
CA SER A 51 11.06 19.63 1.13
C SER A 51 11.25 18.68 -0.05
N GLU A 52 10.91 19.17 -1.24
CA GLU A 52 11.12 18.46 -2.49
C GLU A 52 12.60 18.16 -2.76
N LYS A 53 13.49 19.09 -2.42
CA LYS A 53 14.94 18.90 -2.56
C LYS A 53 15.44 17.69 -1.76
N LYS A 54 15.03 17.57 -0.48
CA LYS A 54 15.42 16.41 0.36
C LYS A 54 14.85 15.10 -0.23
N LEU A 55 13.59 15.11 -0.67
CA LEU A 55 12.98 13.93 -1.29
C LEU A 55 13.71 13.52 -2.58
N SER A 56 14.04 14.50 -3.42
CA SER A 56 14.79 14.27 -4.66
C SER A 56 16.17 13.66 -4.42
N TYR A 57 16.91 14.13 -3.40
CA TYR A 57 18.19 13.50 -3.01
C TYR A 57 18.02 12.06 -2.55
N ALA A 58 17.00 11.78 -1.73
CA ALA A 58 16.71 10.42 -1.29
C ALA A 58 16.36 9.50 -2.47
N ILE A 59 15.55 9.97 -3.42
CA ILE A 59 15.19 9.23 -4.62
C ILE A 59 16.41 9.00 -5.52
N LYS A 60 17.24 10.03 -5.73
CA LYS A 60 18.48 9.90 -6.51
C LYS A 60 19.41 8.85 -5.89
N TYR A 61 19.57 8.87 -4.57
CA TYR A 61 20.34 7.85 -3.86
C TYR A 61 19.78 6.43 -4.11
N LEU A 62 18.46 6.24 -3.98
CA LEU A 62 17.83 4.94 -4.20
C LEU A 62 17.96 4.47 -5.66
N ARG A 63 17.86 5.38 -6.63
CA ARG A 63 18.06 5.08 -8.05
C ARG A 63 19.49 4.72 -8.42
N ASN A 64 20.46 5.19 -7.66
CA ASN A 64 21.88 4.86 -7.84
C ASN A 64 22.26 3.47 -7.27
N LEU A 65 21.33 2.80 -6.58
CA LEU A 65 21.54 1.39 -6.24
C LEU A 65 21.51 0.54 -7.50
N ASP A 66 22.37 -0.47 -7.55
CA ASP A 66 22.46 -1.37 -8.70
C ASP A 66 21.10 -2.01 -9.03
N GLY A 67 20.66 -1.86 -10.28
CA GLY A 67 19.37 -2.34 -10.76
C GLY A 67 18.15 -1.49 -10.39
N PHE A 68 18.29 -0.29 -9.76
CA PHE A 68 17.18 0.56 -9.33
C PHE A 68 17.03 1.89 -10.09
N ASP A 69 17.73 2.08 -11.21
CA ASP A 69 17.64 3.23 -12.09
C ASP A 69 16.19 3.58 -12.50
N ALA A 70 15.40 2.56 -12.89
CA ALA A 70 14.00 2.68 -13.26
C ALA A 70 13.05 2.38 -12.08
N LEU A 71 13.32 2.94 -10.89
CA LEU A 71 12.45 2.83 -9.71
C LEU A 71 11.08 3.45 -10.00
N ASP A 72 10.01 2.69 -9.84
CA ASP A 72 8.64 3.19 -10.03
C ASP A 72 8.24 4.05 -8.83
N ILE A 73 7.86 5.31 -9.08
CA ILE A 73 7.61 6.31 -8.04
C ILE A 73 6.29 7.03 -8.30
N LYS A 74 5.47 7.16 -7.25
CA LYS A 74 4.25 7.96 -7.22
C LYS A 74 4.40 9.04 -6.17
N TYR A 75 4.03 10.26 -6.52
CA TYR A 75 4.15 11.42 -5.65
C TYR A 75 2.79 11.80 -5.07
N SER A 76 2.83 12.30 -3.84
CA SER A 76 1.69 12.94 -3.19
C SER A 76 2.19 13.92 -2.12
N SER A 77 1.28 14.60 -1.45
CA SER A 77 1.64 15.53 -0.38
C SER A 77 0.69 15.40 0.82
N SER A 78 1.09 15.98 1.95
CA SER A 78 0.29 16.06 3.16
C SER A 78 0.68 17.31 3.96
N GLU A 79 -0.26 17.90 4.68
CA GLU A 79 0.03 19.02 5.57
C GLU A 79 0.84 18.57 6.79
N LYS A 80 0.59 17.36 7.27
CA LYS A 80 1.31 16.74 8.40
C LYS A 80 2.22 15.65 7.88
N ASN A 81 3.34 15.40 8.59
CA ASN A 81 4.20 14.29 8.24
C ASN A 81 3.46 12.96 8.51
N PRO A 82 3.19 12.14 7.47
CA PRO A 82 2.44 10.90 7.62
C PRO A 82 3.26 9.77 8.27
N PHE A 83 4.52 10.06 8.62
CA PHE A 83 5.40 9.10 9.30
C PHE A 83 6.09 9.73 10.50
N VAL A 84 6.21 8.96 11.57
CA VAL A 84 6.90 9.37 12.81
C VAL A 84 8.42 9.27 12.68
N ARG A 85 8.92 8.25 11.99
CA ARG A 85 10.35 7.95 11.87
C ARG A 85 10.67 7.18 10.60
N MET A 86 11.96 7.12 10.23
CA MET A 86 12.43 6.21 9.18
C MET A 86 12.53 4.78 9.71
N LYS A 87 11.97 3.84 8.96
CA LYS A 87 12.06 2.39 9.20
C LYS A 87 12.55 1.72 7.92
N VAL A 88 13.72 1.10 7.98
CA VAL A 88 14.15 0.17 6.95
C VAL A 88 14.02 -1.24 7.51
N LYS A 89 13.39 -2.15 6.80
CA LYS A 89 13.09 -3.51 7.28
C LYS A 89 13.58 -4.54 6.26
N LEU A 90 14.39 -5.47 6.74
CA LEU A 90 14.74 -6.64 5.96
C LEU A 90 13.55 -7.61 5.90
N LYS A 91 13.25 -8.12 4.71
CA LYS A 91 12.12 -9.01 4.43
C LYS A 91 12.53 -10.12 3.47
N LYS A 92 11.89 -11.29 3.56
CA LYS A 92 12.02 -12.35 2.54
C LYS A 92 11.37 -11.91 1.23
N GLU A 93 10.20 -11.30 1.30
CA GLU A 93 9.45 -10.75 0.19
C GLU A 93 9.12 -9.27 0.46
N ILE A 94 9.31 -8.39 -0.53
CA ILE A 94 8.96 -6.96 -0.44
C ILE A 94 7.44 -6.74 -0.54
N VAL A 95 6.72 -7.71 -1.11
CA VAL A 95 5.27 -7.88 -1.02
C VAL A 95 4.97 -9.37 -0.92
N THR A 96 4.34 -9.79 0.19
CA THR A 96 4.24 -11.21 0.49
C THR A 96 3.06 -11.86 -0.21
N ILE A 97 3.35 -12.70 -1.21
CA ILE A 97 2.37 -13.60 -1.83
C ILE A 97 2.42 -15.01 -1.21
N GLY A 98 3.58 -15.39 -0.64
CA GLY A 98 3.76 -16.66 0.05
C GLY A 98 4.00 -17.87 -0.87
N ASP A 99 4.42 -17.62 -2.09
CA ASP A 99 4.80 -18.63 -3.09
C ASP A 99 6.13 -18.20 -3.73
N ASN A 100 7.20 -18.92 -3.43
CA ASN A 100 8.55 -18.59 -3.88
C ASN A 100 8.79 -18.91 -5.37
N SER A 101 7.86 -19.60 -6.04
CA SER A 101 7.92 -19.85 -7.48
C SER A 101 7.49 -18.64 -8.32
N ILE A 102 6.99 -17.58 -7.67
CA ILE A 102 6.50 -16.39 -8.34
C ILE A 102 7.61 -15.34 -8.39
N ASP A 103 8.18 -15.15 -9.57
CA ASP A 103 9.20 -14.12 -9.84
C ASP A 103 8.72 -13.15 -10.93
N PRO A 104 8.31 -11.93 -10.58
CA PRO A 104 7.89 -10.93 -11.55
C PRO A 104 8.99 -10.43 -12.48
N THR A 105 10.27 -10.73 -12.21
CA THR A 105 11.38 -10.36 -13.09
C THR A 105 11.53 -11.32 -14.28
N GLU A 106 10.96 -12.53 -14.16
CA GLU A 106 10.97 -13.53 -15.24
C GLU A 106 9.72 -13.41 -16.12
N GLU A 107 8.53 -13.39 -15.51
CA GLU A 107 7.27 -13.28 -16.23
C GLU A 107 6.25 -12.45 -15.45
N VAL A 108 5.65 -11.47 -16.10
CA VAL A 108 4.63 -10.58 -15.54
C VAL A 108 3.53 -10.34 -16.58
N GLY A 109 2.34 -9.94 -16.14
CA GLY A 109 1.27 -9.51 -17.05
C GLY A 109 1.59 -8.21 -17.77
N GLU A 110 0.84 -7.90 -18.79
CA GLU A 110 0.99 -6.67 -19.56
C GLU A 110 0.58 -5.44 -18.75
N TYR A 111 1.43 -4.41 -18.75
CA TYR A 111 1.15 -3.13 -18.10
C TYR A 111 0.21 -2.29 -18.95
N VAL A 112 -0.94 -1.93 -18.41
CA VAL A 112 -1.91 -1.05 -19.08
C VAL A 112 -1.82 0.36 -18.50
N ASP A 113 -1.55 1.33 -19.36
CA ASP A 113 -1.52 2.74 -18.97
C ASP A 113 -2.90 3.20 -18.47
N PRO A 114 -2.99 4.05 -17.44
CA PRO A 114 -4.27 4.57 -16.93
C PRO A 114 -5.20 5.12 -18.01
N ASN A 115 -4.68 5.78 -19.05
CA ASN A 115 -5.49 6.31 -20.16
C ASN A 115 -6.21 5.22 -20.98
N ASN A 116 -5.69 4.01 -20.98
CA ASN A 116 -6.28 2.87 -21.67
C ASN A 116 -7.05 1.93 -20.73
N TRP A 117 -6.95 2.17 -19.41
CA TRP A 117 -7.52 1.28 -18.39
C TRP A 117 -9.04 1.18 -18.47
N ASN A 118 -9.73 2.31 -18.59
CA ASN A 118 -11.19 2.35 -18.69
C ASN A 118 -11.69 1.52 -19.87
N LYS A 119 -11.03 1.63 -21.02
CA LYS A 119 -11.39 0.84 -22.21
C LYS A 119 -11.25 -0.67 -21.97
N LEU A 120 -10.20 -1.10 -21.29
CA LEU A 120 -9.99 -2.51 -20.97
C LEU A 120 -11.06 -3.04 -20.01
N ILE A 121 -11.38 -2.30 -18.95
CA ILE A 121 -12.33 -2.78 -17.94
C ILE A 121 -13.80 -2.69 -18.39
N ASP A 122 -14.09 -1.92 -19.44
CA ASP A 122 -15.42 -1.88 -20.09
C ASP A 122 -15.67 -3.05 -21.03
N ASP A 123 -14.63 -3.76 -21.43
CA ASP A 123 -14.79 -4.91 -22.28
C ASP A 123 -15.48 -6.05 -21.51
N LYS A 124 -16.64 -6.50 -22.00
CA LYS A 124 -17.43 -7.60 -21.42
C LYS A 124 -16.66 -8.92 -21.31
N ASN A 125 -15.56 -9.06 -22.05
CA ASN A 125 -14.68 -10.22 -21.96
C ASN A 125 -13.63 -10.07 -20.84
N THR A 126 -13.58 -8.93 -20.16
CA THR A 126 -12.62 -8.65 -19.09
C THR A 126 -13.19 -9.05 -17.73
N ILE A 127 -12.38 -9.77 -16.96
CA ILE A 127 -12.60 -10.07 -15.55
C ILE A 127 -11.69 -9.14 -14.77
N LEU A 128 -12.27 -8.18 -14.03
CA LEU A 128 -11.56 -7.20 -13.23
C LEU A 128 -11.42 -7.68 -11.78
N ILE A 129 -10.19 -7.75 -11.27
CA ILE A 129 -9.89 -8.28 -9.93
C ILE A 129 -9.14 -7.24 -9.11
N ASP A 130 -9.68 -6.91 -7.94
CA ASP A 130 -8.97 -6.11 -6.94
C ASP A 130 -8.03 -7.01 -6.13
N THR A 131 -6.72 -6.86 -6.29
CA THR A 131 -5.73 -7.67 -5.57
C THR A 131 -5.44 -7.17 -4.15
N ARG A 132 -6.17 -6.15 -3.69
CA ARG A 132 -6.03 -5.59 -2.35
C ARG A 132 -6.78 -6.44 -1.31
N ASN A 133 -6.55 -6.11 -0.05
CA ASN A 133 -7.26 -6.75 1.05
C ASN A 133 -8.69 -6.21 1.17
N ASN A 134 -9.56 -7.01 1.77
CA ASN A 134 -10.98 -6.68 1.92
C ASN A 134 -11.25 -5.32 2.59
N TYR A 135 -10.42 -4.90 3.55
CA TYR A 135 -10.57 -3.59 4.20
C TYR A 135 -10.23 -2.41 3.28
N GLU A 136 -9.35 -2.61 2.30
CA GLU A 136 -9.01 -1.60 1.29
C GLU A 136 -10.13 -1.53 0.25
N TYR A 137 -10.65 -2.68 -0.20
CA TYR A 137 -11.80 -2.78 -1.09
C TYR A 137 -13.03 -2.06 -0.51
N SER A 138 -13.29 -2.24 0.79
CA SER A 138 -14.50 -1.73 1.45
C SER A 138 -14.62 -0.20 1.52
N ILE A 139 -13.54 0.53 1.26
CA ILE A 139 -13.55 2.00 1.27
C ILE A 139 -13.48 2.62 -0.13
N GLY A 140 -13.22 1.80 -1.14
CA GLY A 140 -13.28 2.21 -2.54
C GLY A 140 -12.63 1.17 -3.44
N THR A 141 -13.16 1.06 -4.66
CA THR A 141 -12.72 0.12 -5.68
C THR A 141 -13.19 0.57 -7.06
N PHE A 142 -12.71 -0.05 -8.13
CA PHE A 142 -13.32 0.12 -9.45
C PHE A 142 -14.66 -0.60 -9.50
N LYS A 143 -15.64 0.06 -10.12
CA LYS A 143 -16.96 -0.53 -10.36
C LYS A 143 -16.84 -1.92 -10.99
N ASP A 144 -17.70 -2.83 -10.55
CA ASP A 144 -17.81 -4.23 -11.04
C ASP A 144 -16.56 -5.09 -10.82
N SER A 145 -15.59 -4.64 -10.01
CA SER A 145 -14.42 -5.46 -9.69
C SER A 145 -14.76 -6.60 -8.72
N ILE A 146 -14.10 -7.74 -8.94
CA ILE A 146 -14.21 -8.89 -8.04
C ILE A 146 -13.39 -8.64 -6.79
N ASN A 147 -14.04 -8.80 -5.62
CA ASN A 147 -13.37 -8.81 -4.31
C ASN A 147 -12.96 -10.24 -3.94
N PRO A 148 -11.67 -10.56 -3.80
CA PRO A 148 -11.21 -11.86 -3.32
C PRO A 148 -11.54 -12.13 -1.84
N HIS A 149 -12.02 -11.14 -1.09
CA HIS A 149 -12.29 -11.20 0.34
C HIS A 149 -11.08 -11.66 1.18
N THR A 150 -9.87 -11.35 0.73
CA THR A 150 -8.64 -11.68 1.45
C THR A 150 -8.36 -10.65 2.56
N ASN A 151 -7.86 -11.12 3.69
CA ASN A 151 -7.38 -10.25 4.77
C ASN A 151 -5.89 -9.92 4.61
N LYS A 152 -5.18 -10.75 3.86
CA LYS A 152 -3.75 -10.60 3.56
C LYS A 152 -3.50 -11.07 2.13
N PHE A 153 -2.63 -10.39 1.40
CA PHE A 153 -2.32 -10.72 0.01
C PHE A 153 -1.81 -12.15 -0.18
N ARG A 154 -1.15 -12.75 0.80
CA ARG A 154 -0.75 -14.17 0.78
C ARG A 154 -1.91 -15.18 0.68
N GLU A 155 -3.14 -14.74 0.85
CA GLU A 155 -4.34 -15.57 0.68
C GLU A 155 -4.81 -15.60 -0.78
N PHE A 156 -4.32 -14.70 -1.61
CA PHE A 156 -4.69 -14.56 -3.01
C PHE A 156 -4.44 -15.83 -3.84
N PRO A 157 -3.29 -16.52 -3.74
CA PRO A 157 -3.07 -17.78 -4.47
C PRO A 157 -4.10 -18.86 -4.12
N LYS A 158 -4.49 -18.94 -2.84
CA LYS A 158 -5.52 -19.90 -2.39
C LYS A 158 -6.90 -19.53 -2.95
N TRP A 159 -7.19 -18.22 -3.03
CA TRP A 159 -8.44 -17.75 -3.62
C TRP A 159 -8.51 -18.08 -5.11
N ILE A 160 -7.48 -17.79 -5.90
CA ILE A 160 -7.42 -18.13 -7.33
C ILE A 160 -7.63 -19.63 -7.57
N LYS A 161 -6.97 -20.51 -6.79
CA LYS A 161 -7.13 -21.96 -6.90
C LYS A 161 -8.57 -22.44 -6.67
N LYS A 162 -9.38 -21.66 -5.93
CA LYS A 162 -10.80 -21.97 -5.69
C LYS A 162 -11.71 -21.50 -6.83
N GLN A 163 -11.24 -20.57 -7.67
CA GLN A 163 -12.01 -20.12 -8.82
C GLN A 163 -12.00 -21.22 -9.88
N LYS A 164 -13.17 -21.58 -10.35
CA LYS A 164 -13.34 -22.66 -11.36
C LYS A 164 -13.21 -22.09 -12.77
N PHE A 165 -12.07 -21.47 -13.09
CA PHE A 165 -11.79 -21.06 -14.46
C PHE A 165 -11.62 -22.26 -15.37
N SER A 166 -12.36 -22.30 -16.46
CA SER A 166 -12.19 -23.32 -17.49
C SER A 166 -10.93 -23.08 -18.33
N ASN A 167 -10.48 -24.08 -19.08
CA ASN A 167 -9.39 -23.87 -20.04
C ASN A 167 -9.76 -22.81 -21.09
N LYS A 168 -11.04 -22.75 -21.50
CA LYS A 168 -11.52 -21.71 -22.40
C LYS A 168 -11.38 -20.31 -21.78
N ASP A 169 -11.72 -20.13 -20.49
CA ASP A 169 -11.54 -18.85 -19.83
C ASP A 169 -10.07 -18.41 -19.80
N LYS A 170 -9.16 -19.35 -19.55
CA LYS A 170 -7.72 -19.08 -19.54
C LYS A 170 -7.18 -18.65 -20.90
N GLU A 171 -7.76 -19.16 -21.98
CA GLU A 171 -7.37 -18.83 -23.34
C GLU A 171 -7.99 -17.51 -23.84
N THR A 172 -9.25 -17.22 -23.46
CA THR A 172 -10.03 -16.17 -24.12
C THR A 172 -10.37 -14.97 -23.25
N LYS A 173 -10.43 -15.10 -21.91
CA LYS A 173 -10.76 -13.99 -21.03
C LYS A 173 -9.57 -13.07 -20.80
N ASN A 174 -9.83 -11.77 -20.73
CA ASN A 174 -8.89 -10.79 -20.26
C ASN A 174 -8.95 -10.75 -18.73
N ILE A 175 -7.84 -10.97 -18.06
CA ILE A 175 -7.75 -10.80 -16.60
C ILE A 175 -7.08 -9.46 -16.31
N ALA A 176 -7.85 -8.50 -15.86
CA ALA A 176 -7.36 -7.18 -15.49
C ALA A 176 -7.23 -7.05 -13.95
N MET A 177 -6.09 -6.63 -13.46
CA MET A 177 -5.83 -6.53 -12.02
C MET A 177 -5.29 -5.17 -11.63
N PHE A 178 -5.63 -4.73 -10.42
CA PHE A 178 -5.14 -3.48 -9.87
C PHE A 178 -4.86 -3.59 -8.36
N CYS A 179 -4.01 -2.68 -7.88
CA CYS A 179 -3.80 -2.43 -6.45
C CYS A 179 -3.41 -0.97 -6.24
N THR A 180 -3.14 -0.55 -5.00
CA THR A 180 -2.84 0.85 -4.65
C THR A 180 -1.70 1.44 -5.48
N GLY A 181 -0.53 0.78 -5.54
CA GLY A 181 0.67 1.31 -6.21
C GLY A 181 1.24 0.42 -7.31
N GLY A 182 0.60 -0.72 -7.67
CA GLY A 182 1.06 -1.64 -8.73
C GLY A 182 1.77 -2.90 -8.23
N ILE A 183 2.52 -2.85 -7.15
CA ILE A 183 3.45 -3.91 -6.71
C ILE A 183 2.79 -5.29 -6.50
N ARG A 184 1.57 -5.36 -5.93
CA ARG A 184 0.88 -6.63 -5.74
C ARG A 184 0.48 -7.26 -7.07
N CYS A 185 0.16 -6.41 -8.04
CA CYS A 185 -0.25 -6.87 -9.36
C CYS A 185 0.89 -7.52 -10.13
N GLU A 186 2.13 -7.13 -9.91
CA GLU A 186 3.28 -7.80 -10.51
C GLU A 186 3.32 -9.29 -10.11
N LYS A 187 3.26 -9.59 -8.81
CA LYS A 187 3.20 -10.97 -8.34
C LYS A 187 1.88 -11.68 -8.68
N ALA A 188 0.75 -10.99 -8.61
CA ALA A 188 -0.54 -11.57 -8.96
C ALA A 188 -0.62 -11.94 -10.44
N SER A 189 -0.11 -11.09 -11.33
CA SER A 189 -0.11 -11.37 -12.77
C SER A 189 0.88 -12.46 -13.16
N SER A 190 2.06 -12.50 -12.54
CA SER A 190 2.99 -13.62 -12.68
C SER A 190 2.34 -14.95 -12.26
N LEU A 191 1.65 -14.98 -11.11
CA LEU A 191 0.87 -16.14 -10.68
C LEU A 191 -0.19 -16.57 -11.71
N MET A 192 -0.94 -15.62 -12.28
CA MET A 192 -1.98 -15.92 -13.27
C MET A 192 -1.37 -16.49 -14.55
N LYS A 193 -0.24 -15.93 -15.01
CA LYS A 193 0.53 -16.46 -16.16
C LYS A 193 0.99 -17.91 -15.91
N ASN A 194 1.58 -18.17 -14.73
CA ASN A 194 2.01 -19.52 -14.33
C ASN A 194 0.83 -20.52 -14.26
N GLN A 195 -0.39 -20.05 -14.08
CA GLN A 195 -1.60 -20.89 -14.15
C GLN A 195 -2.17 -21.07 -15.54
N GLY A 196 -1.51 -20.54 -16.57
CA GLY A 196 -1.84 -20.73 -17.98
C GLY A 196 -2.83 -19.70 -18.56
N PHE A 197 -3.07 -18.58 -17.88
CA PHE A 197 -3.85 -17.48 -18.47
C PHE A 197 -3.05 -16.76 -19.54
N LYS A 198 -3.62 -16.60 -20.73
CA LYS A 198 -2.96 -15.97 -21.88
C LYS A 198 -2.98 -14.45 -21.78
N ASN A 199 -4.14 -13.87 -21.49
CA ASN A 199 -4.38 -12.44 -21.52
C ASN A 199 -4.44 -11.89 -20.09
N VAL A 200 -3.31 -11.49 -19.54
CA VAL A 200 -3.18 -11.00 -18.17
C VAL A 200 -2.66 -9.58 -18.19
N TYR A 201 -3.43 -8.66 -17.62
CA TYR A 201 -3.19 -7.23 -17.62
C TYR A 201 -3.18 -6.69 -16.20
N HIS A 202 -2.41 -5.63 -15.97
CA HIS A 202 -2.48 -4.91 -14.72
C HIS A 202 -2.25 -3.41 -14.88
N LEU A 203 -2.91 -2.63 -14.02
CA LEU A 203 -2.88 -1.18 -14.04
C LEU A 203 -1.47 -0.67 -13.71
N LYS A 204 -0.80 -0.04 -14.69
CA LYS A 204 0.52 0.55 -14.55
C LYS A 204 0.51 1.66 -13.49
N GLY A 205 1.35 1.52 -12.47
CA GLY A 205 1.44 2.48 -11.37
C GLY A 205 0.28 2.42 -10.37
N GLY A 206 -0.70 1.52 -10.60
CA GLY A 206 -1.83 1.28 -9.70
C GLY A 206 -2.83 2.44 -9.63
N ILE A 207 -3.70 2.40 -8.61
CA ILE A 207 -4.76 3.38 -8.38
C ILE A 207 -4.20 4.79 -8.21
N LEU A 208 -3.08 4.95 -7.51
CA LEU A 208 -2.49 6.27 -7.30
C LEU A 208 -2.10 6.93 -8.62
N LYS A 209 -1.55 6.16 -9.58
CA LYS A 209 -1.21 6.68 -10.90
C LYS A 209 -2.45 6.95 -11.76
N TYR A 210 -3.49 6.15 -11.59
CA TYR A 210 -4.77 6.39 -12.22
C TYR A 210 -5.39 7.71 -11.76
N PHE A 211 -5.34 8.02 -10.46
CA PHE A 211 -5.80 9.29 -9.91
C PHE A 211 -4.99 10.51 -10.37
N GLU A 212 -3.68 10.33 -10.65
CA GLU A 212 -2.85 11.41 -11.21
C GLU A 212 -3.23 11.78 -12.65
N LEU A 213 -3.69 10.81 -13.45
CA LEU A 213 -3.83 10.97 -14.91
C LEU A 213 -5.27 11.04 -15.40
N ILE A 214 -6.22 10.45 -14.68
CA ILE A 214 -7.63 10.40 -15.07
C ILE A 214 -8.41 11.40 -14.23
N SER A 215 -9.20 12.26 -14.87
CA SER A 215 -10.05 13.21 -14.13
C SER A 215 -11.16 12.46 -13.36
N GLU A 216 -11.69 13.08 -12.30
CA GLU A 216 -12.77 12.51 -11.50
C GLU A 216 -14.02 12.20 -12.34
N GLU A 217 -14.32 13.04 -13.33
CA GLU A 217 -15.46 12.88 -14.25
C GLU A 217 -15.32 11.66 -15.15
N GLN A 218 -14.10 11.29 -15.54
CA GLN A 218 -13.81 10.13 -16.38
C GLN A 218 -13.53 8.87 -15.55
N SER A 219 -13.42 9.02 -14.25
CA SER A 219 -13.03 7.95 -13.35
C SER A 219 -14.13 6.89 -13.21
N LYS A 220 -13.72 5.65 -13.21
CA LYS A 220 -14.57 4.49 -12.86
C LYS A 220 -14.33 3.99 -11.44
N TRP A 221 -13.57 4.74 -10.67
CA TRP A 221 -13.30 4.47 -9.27
C TRP A 221 -14.44 4.99 -8.40
N GLU A 222 -14.85 4.19 -7.43
CA GLU A 222 -15.86 4.55 -6.43
C GLU A 222 -15.22 4.59 -5.03
N GLY A 223 -15.42 5.68 -4.28
CA GLY A 223 -14.91 5.85 -2.94
C GLY A 223 -13.48 6.38 -2.85
N GLU A 224 -12.77 6.04 -1.77
CA GLU A 224 -11.41 6.51 -1.48
C GLU A 224 -10.38 5.38 -1.60
N CYS A 225 -9.12 5.71 -1.84
CA CYS A 225 -8.04 4.73 -1.93
C CYS A 225 -7.29 4.63 -0.60
N PHE A 226 -7.25 3.43 0.00
CA PHE A 226 -6.46 3.16 1.20
C PHE A 226 -4.96 3.32 0.93
N VAL A 227 -4.28 4.03 1.85
CA VAL A 227 -2.82 4.19 1.87
C VAL A 227 -2.23 3.73 3.20
N PHE A 228 -0.95 3.31 3.19
CA PHE A 228 -0.30 2.67 4.34
C PHE A 228 0.49 3.67 5.21
N ASP A 229 -0.06 4.86 5.39
CA ASP A 229 0.50 5.90 6.26
C ASP A 229 -0.59 6.53 7.16
N ASP A 230 -0.25 7.58 7.90
CA ASP A 230 -1.17 8.18 8.88
C ASP A 230 -2.38 8.91 8.23
N ARG A 231 -2.40 9.09 6.91
CA ARG A 231 -3.56 9.61 6.16
C ARG A 231 -4.71 8.62 6.07
N VAL A 232 -4.41 7.32 6.19
CA VAL A 232 -5.35 6.18 6.05
C VAL A 232 -5.93 6.02 4.65
N SER A 233 -6.44 7.09 4.03
CA SER A 233 -6.98 7.09 2.67
C SER A 233 -6.66 8.39 1.93
N VAL A 234 -6.76 8.34 0.61
CA VAL A 234 -6.70 9.51 -0.26
C VAL A 234 -7.91 9.53 -1.19
N LYS A 235 -8.36 10.74 -1.53
CA LYS A 235 -9.39 10.99 -2.54
C LYS A 235 -8.80 10.92 -3.94
N HIS A 236 -9.66 11.12 -4.95
CA HIS A 236 -9.25 11.08 -6.35
C HIS A 236 -8.18 12.13 -6.71
N ASP A 237 -8.22 13.30 -6.09
CA ASP A 237 -7.22 14.38 -6.25
C ASP A 237 -5.92 14.16 -5.44
N LEU A 238 -5.76 12.96 -4.86
CA LEU A 238 -4.66 12.57 -3.96
C LEU A 238 -4.57 13.38 -2.66
N SER A 239 -5.57 14.20 -2.34
CA SER A 239 -5.71 14.84 -1.03
C SER A 239 -6.03 13.82 0.05
N GLU A 240 -5.83 14.20 1.33
CA GLU A 240 -6.16 13.36 2.48
C GLU A 240 -7.66 13.01 2.49
N GLY A 241 -7.97 11.73 2.67
CA GLY A 241 -9.32 11.21 2.68
C GLY A 241 -10.07 11.50 3.98
N THR A 242 -11.25 10.89 4.11
CA THR A 242 -12.17 11.11 5.24
C THR A 242 -12.10 10.01 6.29
N TYR A 243 -11.35 8.94 6.03
CA TYR A 243 -11.24 7.80 6.94
C TYR A 243 -10.16 8.01 8.00
N ASP A 244 -10.48 7.61 9.21
CA ASP A 244 -9.54 7.44 10.31
C ASP A 244 -9.17 5.96 10.48
N MET A 245 -8.16 5.69 11.32
CA MET A 245 -7.77 4.32 11.64
C MET A 245 -8.21 3.91 13.05
N CYS A 246 -8.91 2.80 13.16
CA CYS A 246 -9.10 2.16 14.46
C CYS A 246 -7.76 1.63 14.99
N HIS A 247 -7.21 2.25 16.03
CA HIS A 247 -5.94 1.84 16.61
C HIS A 247 -5.98 0.49 17.36
N GLY A 248 -7.16 -0.11 17.54
CA GLY A 248 -7.31 -1.48 18.02
C GLY A 248 -7.06 -2.52 16.94
N CYS A 249 -7.84 -2.50 15.87
CA CYS A 249 -7.79 -3.51 14.80
C CYS A 249 -7.13 -3.05 13.49
N ARG A 250 -6.74 -1.79 13.38
CA ARG A 250 -6.13 -1.20 12.17
C ARG A 250 -7.04 -1.17 10.93
N MET A 251 -8.35 -1.24 11.12
CA MET A 251 -9.32 -1.06 10.05
C MET A 251 -9.67 0.41 9.86
N PRO A 252 -9.96 0.84 8.62
CA PRO A 252 -10.47 2.18 8.37
C PRO A 252 -11.86 2.35 9.00
N ILE A 253 -12.11 3.51 9.56
CA ILE A 253 -13.37 3.91 10.20
C ILE A 253 -13.76 5.33 9.77
N THR A 254 -15.06 5.54 9.66
CA THR A 254 -15.67 6.84 9.34
C THR A 254 -16.00 7.62 10.61
N GLU A 255 -16.36 8.90 10.49
CA GLU A 255 -16.91 9.67 11.59
C GLU A 255 -18.20 9.02 12.13
N LYS A 256 -19.03 8.43 11.24
CA LYS A 256 -20.22 7.68 11.65
C LYS A 256 -19.87 6.45 12.49
N ASP A 257 -18.78 5.74 12.19
CA ASP A 257 -18.34 4.60 13.02
C ASP A 257 -17.94 5.05 14.42
N LYS A 258 -17.48 6.28 14.60
CA LYS A 258 -17.10 6.85 15.90
C LYS A 258 -18.30 7.20 16.79
N THR A 259 -19.51 7.32 16.25
CA THR A 259 -20.75 7.54 17.05
C THR A 259 -21.27 6.24 17.67
N SER A 260 -20.74 5.09 17.29
CA SER A 260 -21.14 3.79 17.82
C SER A 260 -20.78 3.65 19.30
N LYS A 261 -21.68 3.08 20.13
CA LYS A 261 -21.39 2.71 21.52
C LYS A 261 -20.22 1.72 21.68
N LYS A 262 -19.84 1.02 20.59
CA LYS A 262 -18.68 0.11 20.52
C LYS A 262 -17.38 0.83 20.19
N TYR A 263 -17.43 2.12 19.85
CA TYR A 263 -16.22 2.89 19.59
C TYR A 263 -15.64 3.44 20.89
N ILE A 264 -14.41 3.03 21.17
CA ILE A 264 -13.60 3.57 22.26
C ILE A 264 -12.29 4.02 21.62
N LYS A 265 -12.03 5.33 21.64
CA LYS A 265 -10.86 5.94 21.03
C LYS A 265 -9.58 5.21 21.43
N GLY A 266 -8.80 4.83 20.43
CA GLY A 266 -7.54 4.10 20.60
C GLY A 266 -7.69 2.63 21.02
N VAL A 267 -8.89 2.13 21.30
CA VAL A 267 -9.14 0.80 21.86
C VAL A 267 -9.93 -0.09 20.91
N SER A 268 -11.10 0.36 20.44
CA SER A 268 -12.00 -0.48 19.64
C SER A 268 -12.89 0.32 18.69
N CYS A 269 -13.46 -0.36 17.71
CA CYS A 269 -14.56 0.10 16.88
C CYS A 269 -15.60 -1.02 16.76
N SER A 270 -16.73 -0.77 16.08
CA SER A 270 -17.81 -1.74 15.88
C SER A 270 -17.34 -3.07 15.30
N LYS A 271 -16.29 -3.04 14.45
CA LYS A 271 -15.73 -4.25 13.81
C LYS A 271 -14.90 -5.15 14.75
N CYS A 272 -14.34 -4.59 15.83
CA CYS A 272 -13.44 -5.34 16.72
C CYS A 272 -13.84 -5.38 18.20
N PHE A 273 -14.82 -4.62 18.62
CA PHE A 273 -15.22 -4.52 20.04
C PHE A 273 -15.49 -5.88 20.69
N ASP A 274 -16.26 -6.73 20.00
CA ASP A 274 -16.65 -8.06 20.51
C ASP A 274 -15.55 -9.13 20.28
N LYS A 275 -14.53 -8.82 19.49
CA LYS A 275 -13.40 -9.72 19.17
C LYS A 275 -12.18 -9.45 20.02
N THR A 276 -12.12 -8.30 20.69
CA THR A 276 -10.98 -7.85 21.49
C THR A 276 -11.15 -8.38 22.91
N THR A 277 -10.16 -9.10 23.44
CA THR A 277 -10.19 -9.59 24.83
C THR A 277 -10.07 -8.43 25.82
N GLU A 278 -10.50 -8.64 27.07
CA GLU A 278 -10.39 -7.61 28.10
C GLU A 278 -8.93 -7.19 28.36
N ASP A 279 -7.99 -8.14 28.39
CA ASP A 279 -6.56 -7.83 28.51
C ASP A 279 -6.04 -6.98 27.34
N GLN A 280 -6.51 -7.23 26.13
CA GLN A 280 -6.17 -6.39 24.98
C GLN A 280 -6.74 -4.99 25.12
N LYS A 281 -7.99 -4.86 25.57
CA LYS A 281 -8.64 -3.56 25.81
C LYS A 281 -7.87 -2.77 26.86
N LEU A 282 -7.50 -3.38 27.97
CA LEU A 282 -6.71 -2.75 29.04
C LEU A 282 -5.35 -2.23 28.53
N ARG A 283 -4.64 -3.05 27.75
CA ARG A 283 -3.37 -2.62 27.11
C ARG A 283 -3.58 -1.46 26.14
N TYR A 284 -4.65 -1.48 25.36
CA TYR A 284 -4.95 -0.41 24.41
C TYR A 284 -5.35 0.88 25.14
N MET A 285 -6.13 0.80 26.24
CA MET A 285 -6.45 1.93 27.10
C MET A 285 -5.22 2.55 27.72
N SER A 286 -4.29 1.74 28.26
CA SER A 286 -3.02 2.22 28.81
C SER A 286 -2.19 2.94 27.76
N ARG A 287 -2.07 2.39 26.53
CA ARG A 287 -1.41 3.05 25.42
C ARG A 287 -2.10 4.38 25.08
N GLN A 288 -3.44 4.40 24.98
CA GLN A 288 -4.17 5.61 24.63
C GLN A 288 -3.98 6.70 25.69
N LYS A 289 -4.02 6.34 26.97
CA LYS A 289 -3.71 7.27 28.08
C LYS A 289 -2.33 7.92 27.92
N GLN A 290 -1.30 7.14 27.53
CA GLN A 290 0.05 7.69 27.29
C GLN A 290 0.06 8.61 26.07
N VAL A 291 -0.67 8.27 24.99
CA VAL A 291 -0.82 9.14 23.81
C VAL A 291 -1.46 10.48 24.20
N ASP A 292 -2.53 10.44 25.00
CA ASP A 292 -3.24 11.65 25.44
C ASP A 292 -2.40 12.52 26.38
N LEU A 293 -1.63 11.90 27.29
CA LEU A 293 -0.66 12.61 28.15
C LEU A 293 0.45 13.27 27.34
N ALA A 294 0.99 12.58 26.36
CA ALA A 294 2.02 13.15 25.47
C ALA A 294 1.46 14.34 24.68
N LYS A 295 0.23 14.20 24.14
CA LYS A 295 -0.44 15.28 23.43
C LYS A 295 -0.68 16.53 24.31
N LYS A 296 -1.08 16.33 25.59
CA LYS A 296 -1.23 17.44 26.56
C LYS A 296 0.08 18.17 26.83
N ARG A 297 1.22 17.49 26.67
CA ARG A 297 2.58 18.04 26.84
C ARG A 297 3.19 18.56 25.53
N ASN A 298 2.42 18.67 24.44
CA ASN A 298 2.86 18.97 23.09
C ASN A 298 4.00 18.03 22.60
N GLN A 299 4.00 16.78 23.08
CA GLN A 299 4.99 15.76 22.72
C GLN A 299 4.31 14.63 21.94
N ARG A 300 5.08 13.96 21.08
CA ARG A 300 4.62 12.70 20.47
C ARG A 300 4.90 11.54 21.41
N HIS A 301 3.90 10.68 21.64
CA HIS A 301 4.08 9.48 22.48
C HIS A 301 4.94 8.41 21.78
N ILE A 302 4.85 8.31 20.45
CA ILE A 302 5.57 7.31 19.65
C ILE A 302 6.51 8.04 18.69
N GLY A 303 7.79 7.73 18.75
CA GLY A 303 8.84 8.30 17.91
C GLY A 303 10.08 8.65 18.72
N PRO A 304 11.20 9.00 18.08
CA PRO A 304 12.32 9.59 18.80
C PRO A 304 11.84 10.90 19.44
N LYS A 305 12.28 11.16 20.66
CA LYS A 305 12.19 12.50 21.23
C LYS A 305 12.95 13.41 20.27
N GLU A 306 12.32 14.47 19.78
CA GLU A 306 13.07 15.51 19.10
C GLU A 306 14.08 16.04 20.14
N GLU A 307 15.35 15.86 19.88
CA GLU A 307 16.38 16.60 20.61
C GLU A 307 16.17 18.07 20.21
N VAL A 308 15.63 18.84 21.13
CA VAL A 308 15.58 20.29 21.00
C VAL A 308 17.03 20.73 21.11
N PHE A 309 17.69 20.98 20.00
CA PHE A 309 18.93 21.71 19.98
C PHE A 309 18.57 23.16 20.37
N ASN A 310 18.87 23.52 21.63
CA ASN A 310 18.91 24.89 22.11
C ASN A 310 20.05 25.64 21.42
#